data_aafbaa2a5f2c9fcf4c928cba481d4b01
#
_entry.id   aafbaa2a5f2c9fcf4c928cba481d4b01
#
_cell.length_a   1.000
_cell.length_b   1.000
_cell.length_c   1.000
_cell.angle_alpha   90.00
_cell.angle_beta   90.00
_cell.angle_gamma   90.00
#
_symmetry.space_group_name_H-M   'P 1'
#
loop_
_entity.id
_entity.type
_entity.pdbx_description
1 polymer ?
#
loop_
_entity_poly.entity_id
_entity_poly.type
_entity_poly.pdbx_seq_one_letter_code
_entity_poly.pdbx_strand_id
1 'polypeptide(L)'
;EENLGNRISADTISAITDRVLPEIKAWKSRMLDSVYPIVWMDAIHYKVTDERGCAVTRAIYNVLGIDREGHKELLGMYISRNEGANFWLSVLTDLQNRGVEDILIACIDGLKGFPEAIQSVYPNTAIQLCVVHQIRNSIKYVGSKNQKEFLKDLKCVYQAVNKESAENELLKLEEKWGEQYPVVIRSWQENWDKLSEYFQYTPAIRKLIYTTNTVEGYHRQIRKVTKNKGVFPSDTALEKLVYLAYRNIRKKWTMPLANWATISLQLAI
;
A
#
# COMPACT_ATOMS: atom_id res chain seq x y z
N GLU A 1 -25.02 27.73 35.20
CA GLU A 1 -25.19 27.54 33.75
C GLU A 1 -24.91 26.05 33.44
N GLU A 2 -26.00 25.28 33.37
CA GLU A 2 -25.96 23.86 33.08
C GLU A 2 -25.60 23.66 31.59
N ASN A 3 -24.41 23.18 31.35
CA ASN A 3 -24.00 22.66 30.05
C ASN A 3 -24.76 21.34 29.79
N LEU A 4 -25.97 21.43 29.25
CA LEU A 4 -26.71 20.32 28.67
C LEU A 4 -26.00 19.90 27.37
N GLY A 5 -24.88 19.19 27.52
CA GLY A 5 -24.23 18.49 26.43
C GLY A 5 -25.16 17.41 25.90
N ASN A 6 -25.92 17.69 24.86
CA ASN A 6 -26.73 16.72 24.15
C ASN A 6 -25.83 15.53 23.76
N ARG A 7 -25.95 14.41 24.49
CA ARG A 7 -25.31 13.15 24.11
C ARG A 7 -25.99 12.66 22.83
N ILE A 8 -25.33 12.88 21.70
CA ILE A 8 -25.79 12.35 20.40
C ILE A 8 -25.70 10.83 20.47
N SER A 9 -26.80 10.12 20.22
CA SER A 9 -26.82 8.67 20.22
C SER A 9 -25.96 8.07 19.10
N ALA A 10 -25.51 6.85 19.25
CA ALA A 10 -24.78 6.14 18.20
C ALA A 10 -25.59 6.03 16.89
N ASP A 11 -26.91 5.85 17.00
CA ASP A 11 -27.81 5.80 15.85
C ASP A 11 -27.92 7.14 15.15
N THR A 12 -27.98 8.24 15.90
CA THR A 12 -27.98 9.60 15.33
C THR A 12 -26.66 9.88 14.58
N ILE A 13 -25.52 9.48 15.17
CA ILE A 13 -24.21 9.60 14.50
C ILE A 13 -24.18 8.75 13.23
N SER A 14 -24.73 7.52 13.26
CA SER A 14 -24.82 6.66 12.09
C SER A 14 -25.69 7.31 11.01
N ALA A 15 -26.88 7.78 11.33
CA ALA A 15 -27.78 8.44 10.38
C ALA A 15 -27.18 9.71 9.75
N ILE A 16 -26.46 10.52 10.53
CA ILE A 16 -25.76 11.69 10.00
C ILE A 16 -24.63 11.28 9.04
N THR A 17 -23.87 10.25 9.39
CA THR A 17 -22.78 9.77 8.55
C THR A 17 -23.26 8.97 7.34
N ASP A 18 -24.50 8.44 7.34
CA ASP A 18 -25.09 7.76 6.18
C ASP A 18 -25.32 8.72 4.99
N ARG A 19 -25.43 10.02 5.26
CA ARG A 19 -25.51 11.06 4.21
C ARG A 19 -24.28 11.08 3.31
N VAL A 20 -23.17 10.49 3.73
CA VAL A 20 -21.95 10.41 2.91
C VAL A 20 -21.97 9.21 1.94
N LEU A 21 -22.87 8.25 2.10
CA LEU A 21 -22.91 7.03 1.27
C LEU A 21 -23.08 7.32 -0.25
N PRO A 22 -23.98 8.24 -0.67
CA PRO A 22 -24.09 8.61 -2.08
C PRO A 22 -22.78 9.22 -2.61
N GLU A 23 -22.10 10.05 -1.79
CA GLU A 23 -20.80 10.64 -2.14
C GLU A 23 -19.72 9.56 -2.31
N ILE A 24 -19.68 8.57 -1.39
CA ILE A 24 -18.76 7.42 -1.50
C ILE A 24 -19.02 6.65 -2.79
N LYS A 25 -20.30 6.38 -3.10
CA LYS A 25 -20.68 5.67 -4.32
C LYS A 25 -20.24 6.42 -5.57
N ALA A 26 -20.53 7.72 -5.66
CA ALA A 26 -20.09 8.56 -6.77
C ALA A 26 -18.56 8.62 -6.88
N TRP A 27 -17.86 8.73 -5.75
CA TRP A 27 -16.40 8.74 -5.73
C TRP A 27 -15.81 7.41 -6.20
N LYS A 28 -16.38 6.27 -5.81
CA LYS A 28 -15.94 4.94 -6.23
C LYS A 28 -16.16 4.69 -7.73
N SER A 29 -17.22 5.24 -8.30
CA SER A 29 -17.56 5.05 -9.72
C SER A 29 -17.02 6.15 -10.64
N ARG A 30 -16.27 7.14 -10.11
CA ARG A 30 -15.73 8.21 -10.94
C ARG A 30 -14.72 7.68 -11.95
N MET A 31 -14.66 8.32 -13.10
CA MET A 31 -13.60 8.07 -14.07
C MET A 31 -12.24 8.48 -13.47
N LEU A 32 -11.23 7.76 -13.86
CA LEU A 32 -9.82 7.98 -13.49
C LEU A 32 -9.04 8.42 -14.73
N ASP A 33 -7.83 8.91 -14.50
CA ASP A 33 -6.92 9.20 -15.61
C ASP A 33 -6.49 7.91 -16.30
N SER A 34 -6.16 8.00 -17.58
CA SER A 34 -5.78 6.83 -18.37
C SER A 34 -4.43 6.26 -17.96
N VAL A 35 -3.52 7.08 -17.43
CA VAL A 35 -2.15 6.67 -17.07
C VAL A 35 -1.80 7.13 -15.67
N TYR A 36 -1.31 6.21 -14.85
CA TYR A 36 -0.70 6.50 -13.55
C TYR A 36 0.77 6.05 -13.53
N PRO A 37 1.71 7.01 -13.46
CA PRO A 37 3.14 6.70 -13.41
C PRO A 37 3.56 5.77 -12.28
N ILE A 38 3.03 5.99 -11.08
CA ILE A 38 3.33 5.17 -9.90
C ILE A 38 2.04 4.93 -9.11
N VAL A 39 1.80 3.67 -8.78
CA VAL A 39 0.67 3.25 -7.94
C VAL A 39 1.19 2.42 -6.78
N TRP A 40 0.75 2.72 -5.56
CA TRP A 40 0.97 1.90 -4.37
C TRP A 40 -0.33 1.22 -3.97
N MET A 41 -0.25 -0.08 -3.68
CA MET A 41 -1.38 -0.87 -3.19
C MET A 41 -0.97 -1.50 -1.86
N ASP A 42 -1.61 -1.08 -0.78
CA ASP A 42 -1.30 -1.54 0.57
C ASP A 42 -2.54 -1.53 1.46
N ALA A 43 -2.54 -2.34 2.49
CA ALA A 43 -3.69 -2.57 3.35
C ALA A 43 -3.52 -2.02 4.77
N ILE A 44 -4.64 -1.60 5.35
CA ILE A 44 -4.79 -1.41 6.79
C ILE A 44 -5.78 -2.44 7.32
N HIS A 45 -5.41 -3.12 8.40
CA HIS A 45 -6.26 -4.11 9.04
C HIS A 45 -7.03 -3.51 10.22
N TYR A 46 -8.32 -3.86 10.30
CA TYR A 46 -9.26 -3.45 11.35
C TYR A 46 -10.06 -4.62 11.88
N LYS A 47 -10.54 -4.49 13.13
CA LYS A 47 -11.57 -5.38 13.66
C LYS A 47 -12.95 -4.83 13.32
N VAL A 48 -13.80 -5.69 12.76
CA VAL A 48 -15.16 -5.35 12.37
C VAL A 48 -16.10 -6.44 12.88
N THR A 49 -17.28 -6.07 13.35
CA THR A 49 -18.33 -7.02 13.69
C THR A 49 -18.96 -7.56 12.41
N ASP A 50 -18.96 -8.87 12.23
CA ASP A 50 -19.60 -9.53 11.10
C ASP A 50 -21.12 -9.72 11.31
N GLU A 51 -21.79 -10.30 10.32
CA GLU A 51 -23.23 -10.57 10.34
C GLU A 51 -23.66 -11.53 11.47
N ARG A 52 -22.71 -12.27 12.06
CA ARG A 52 -22.95 -13.19 13.20
C ARG A 52 -22.67 -12.54 14.55
N GLY A 53 -22.32 -11.24 14.58
CA GLY A 53 -21.93 -10.53 15.78
C GLY A 53 -20.50 -10.80 16.26
N CYS A 54 -19.67 -11.49 15.47
CA CYS A 54 -18.30 -11.83 15.81
C CYS A 54 -17.31 -10.75 15.33
N ALA A 55 -16.31 -10.45 16.15
CA ALA A 55 -15.22 -9.54 15.75
C ALA A 55 -14.23 -10.26 14.83
N VAL A 56 -14.23 -9.89 13.55
CA VAL A 56 -13.33 -10.44 12.52
C VAL A 56 -12.35 -9.41 12.04
N THR A 57 -11.23 -9.85 11.49
CA THR A 57 -10.27 -8.93 10.85
C THR A 57 -10.69 -8.66 9.41
N ARG A 58 -10.71 -7.38 9.02
CA ARG A 58 -10.88 -6.92 7.64
C ARG A 58 -9.65 -6.16 7.21
N ALA A 59 -9.23 -6.36 5.96
CA ALA A 59 -8.25 -5.52 5.30
C ALA A 59 -8.97 -4.47 4.46
N ILE A 60 -8.60 -3.20 4.60
CA ILE A 60 -8.92 -2.15 3.62
C ILE A 60 -7.69 -1.93 2.77
N TYR A 61 -7.78 -2.29 1.51
CA TYR A 61 -6.77 -1.98 0.51
C TYR A 61 -6.99 -0.59 -0.04
N ASN A 62 -5.96 0.23 0.07
CA ASN A 62 -5.91 1.56 -0.48
C ASN A 62 -5.02 1.55 -1.71
N VAL A 63 -5.58 1.96 -2.84
CA VAL A 63 -4.86 2.14 -4.09
C VAL A 63 -4.56 3.62 -4.24
N LEU A 64 -3.31 4.00 -3.99
CA LEU A 64 -2.83 5.38 -4.06
C LEU A 64 -1.99 5.55 -5.32
N GLY A 65 -2.38 6.48 -6.19
CA GLY A 65 -1.67 6.81 -7.42
C GLY A 65 -1.01 8.19 -7.37
N ILE A 66 -0.10 8.39 -8.31
CA ILE A 66 0.39 9.71 -8.71
C ILE A 66 -0.09 9.94 -10.12
N ASP A 67 -0.74 11.07 -10.36
CA ASP A 67 -1.14 11.50 -11.69
C ASP A 67 0.05 12.01 -12.53
N ARG A 68 -0.19 12.33 -13.80
CA ARG A 68 0.86 12.81 -14.71
C ARG A 68 1.44 14.16 -14.31
N GLU A 69 0.72 14.95 -13.54
CA GLU A 69 1.12 16.23 -12.98
C GLU A 69 1.89 16.09 -11.66
N GLY A 70 1.97 14.87 -11.10
CA GLY A 70 2.70 14.56 -9.86
C GLY A 70 1.88 14.67 -8.59
N HIS A 71 0.57 14.84 -8.68
CA HIS A 71 -0.29 14.92 -7.50
C HIS A 71 -0.71 13.53 -7.01
N LYS A 72 -0.90 13.45 -5.72
CA LYS A 72 -1.41 12.22 -5.08
C LYS A 72 -2.90 12.09 -5.26
N GLU A 73 -3.36 10.92 -5.65
CA GLU A 73 -4.76 10.57 -5.72
C GLU A 73 -5.03 9.20 -5.10
N LEU A 74 -6.09 9.09 -4.29
CA LEU A 74 -6.61 7.79 -3.87
C LEU A 74 -7.57 7.26 -4.94
N LEU A 75 -7.14 6.25 -5.68
CA LEU A 75 -7.89 5.69 -6.80
C LEU A 75 -9.05 4.83 -6.33
N GLY A 76 -8.86 4.09 -5.22
CA GLY A 76 -9.89 3.25 -4.65
C GLY A 76 -9.60 2.79 -3.23
N MET A 77 -10.67 2.35 -2.55
CA MET A 77 -10.66 1.65 -1.27
C MET A 77 -11.48 0.38 -1.41
N TYR A 78 -10.87 -0.75 -1.08
CA TYR A 78 -11.50 -2.06 -1.26
C TYR A 78 -11.42 -2.85 0.05
N ILE A 79 -12.57 -3.21 0.61
CA ILE A 79 -12.61 -4.04 1.81
C ILE A 79 -12.59 -5.51 1.39
N SER A 80 -11.61 -6.25 1.88
CA SER A 80 -11.49 -7.68 1.63
C SER A 80 -11.91 -8.51 2.84
N ARG A 81 -12.72 -9.53 2.56
CA ARG A 81 -13.02 -10.64 3.48
C ARG A 81 -12.02 -11.78 3.31
N ASN A 82 -11.55 -12.00 2.08
CA ASN A 82 -10.57 -13.01 1.69
C ASN A 82 -9.59 -12.43 0.69
N GLU A 83 -8.31 -12.47 1.01
CA GLU A 83 -7.22 -12.01 0.16
C GLU A 83 -6.80 -13.16 -0.77
N GLY A 84 -7.06 -13.01 -2.05
CA GLY A 84 -6.70 -14.01 -3.06
C GLY A 84 -6.65 -13.41 -4.46
N ALA A 85 -6.20 -14.20 -5.43
CA ALA A 85 -6.01 -13.77 -6.81
C ALA A 85 -7.28 -13.13 -7.42
N ASN A 86 -8.46 -13.69 -7.13
CA ASN A 86 -9.74 -13.15 -7.62
C ASN A 86 -10.05 -11.76 -7.04
N PHE A 87 -9.68 -11.51 -5.79
CA PHE A 87 -9.84 -10.19 -5.18
C PHE A 87 -8.95 -9.16 -5.89
N TRP A 88 -7.67 -9.49 -6.12
CA TRP A 88 -6.74 -8.62 -6.83
C TRP A 88 -7.20 -8.34 -8.25
N LEU A 89 -7.64 -9.37 -8.95
CA LEU A 89 -8.18 -9.22 -10.29
C LEU A 89 -9.39 -8.27 -10.31
N SER A 90 -10.30 -8.38 -9.32
CA SER A 90 -11.47 -7.49 -9.23
C SER A 90 -11.07 -6.03 -8.98
N VAL A 91 -10.06 -5.76 -8.15
CA VAL A 91 -9.53 -4.41 -7.90
C VAL A 91 -8.96 -3.81 -9.19
N LEU A 92 -8.12 -4.56 -9.90
CA LEU A 92 -7.47 -4.09 -11.13
C LEU A 92 -8.47 -3.89 -12.27
N THR A 93 -9.45 -4.80 -12.40
CA THR A 93 -10.55 -4.66 -13.35
C THR A 93 -11.43 -3.44 -13.06
N ASP A 94 -11.68 -3.12 -11.78
CA ASP A 94 -12.39 -1.90 -11.40
C ASP A 94 -11.62 -0.64 -11.86
N LEU A 95 -10.31 -0.59 -11.65
CA LEU A 95 -9.48 0.51 -12.15
C LEU A 95 -9.57 0.64 -13.67
N GLN A 96 -9.46 -0.47 -14.39
CA GLN A 96 -9.57 -0.51 -15.85
C GLN A 96 -10.95 -0.04 -16.33
N ASN A 97 -12.04 -0.51 -15.73
CA ASN A 97 -13.40 -0.08 -16.05
C ASN A 97 -13.64 1.40 -15.78
N ARG A 98 -12.86 2.00 -14.89
CA ARG A 98 -12.90 3.43 -14.57
C ARG A 98 -11.92 4.25 -15.40
N GLY A 99 -11.31 3.68 -16.43
CA GLY A 99 -10.53 4.37 -17.44
C GLY A 99 -9.02 4.26 -17.30
N VAL A 100 -8.48 3.53 -16.31
CA VAL A 100 -7.02 3.32 -16.21
C VAL A 100 -6.58 2.34 -17.29
N GLU A 101 -5.82 2.83 -18.25
CA GLU A 101 -5.28 2.06 -19.36
C GLU A 101 -3.88 1.54 -19.08
N ASP A 102 -3.08 2.31 -18.31
CA ASP A 102 -1.69 1.95 -18.01
C ASP A 102 -1.26 2.40 -16.62
N ILE A 103 -0.43 1.55 -15.99
CA ILE A 103 0.29 1.82 -14.76
C ILE A 103 1.76 1.51 -15.03
N LEU A 104 2.65 2.53 -14.95
CA LEU A 104 4.05 2.29 -15.30
C LEU A 104 4.76 1.47 -14.22
N ILE A 105 4.58 1.85 -12.93
CA ILE A 105 5.20 1.16 -11.80
C ILE A 105 4.14 0.88 -10.73
N ALA A 106 3.96 -0.39 -10.37
CA ALA A 106 3.13 -0.82 -9.27
C ALA A 106 3.98 -1.24 -8.06
N CYS A 107 3.83 -0.55 -6.94
CA CYS A 107 4.51 -0.86 -5.69
C CYS A 107 3.54 -1.62 -4.78
N ILE A 108 3.84 -2.87 -4.48
CA ILE A 108 2.96 -3.77 -3.74
C ILE A 108 3.70 -4.49 -2.62
N ASP A 109 2.97 -5.03 -1.66
CA ASP A 109 3.49 -6.02 -0.74
C ASP A 109 3.56 -7.42 -1.41
N GLY A 110 4.37 -8.31 -0.85
CA GLY A 110 4.64 -9.63 -1.44
C GLY A 110 3.50 -10.64 -1.26
N LEU A 111 2.24 -10.22 -1.44
CA LEU A 111 1.09 -11.14 -1.35
C LEU A 111 1.02 -12.04 -2.58
N LYS A 112 0.78 -13.32 -2.31
CA LYS A 112 0.73 -14.36 -3.34
C LYS A 112 -0.41 -14.10 -4.35
N GLY A 113 -0.09 -14.21 -5.64
CA GLY A 113 -1.04 -14.02 -6.73
C GLY A 113 -1.29 -12.55 -7.13
N PHE A 114 -0.71 -11.60 -6.38
CA PHE A 114 -0.89 -10.19 -6.71
C PHE A 114 -0.06 -9.74 -7.93
N PRO A 115 1.24 -10.09 -8.03
CA PRO A 115 2.01 -9.78 -9.25
C PRO A 115 1.38 -10.36 -10.52
N GLU A 116 0.90 -11.60 -10.46
CA GLU A 116 0.27 -12.29 -11.57
C GLU A 116 -1.04 -11.61 -11.99
N ALA A 117 -1.84 -11.15 -11.03
CA ALA A 117 -3.05 -10.40 -11.32
C ALA A 117 -2.73 -9.06 -12.01
N ILE A 118 -1.70 -8.33 -11.56
CA ILE A 118 -1.26 -7.09 -12.22
C ILE A 118 -0.85 -7.37 -13.66
N GLN A 119 0.00 -8.36 -13.89
CA GLN A 119 0.48 -8.70 -15.23
C GLN A 119 -0.64 -9.16 -16.17
N SER A 120 -1.72 -9.75 -15.65
CA SER A 120 -2.87 -10.16 -16.45
C SER A 120 -3.71 -8.98 -16.96
N VAL A 121 -3.79 -7.88 -16.21
CA VAL A 121 -4.59 -6.69 -16.57
C VAL A 121 -3.72 -5.60 -17.18
N TYR A 122 -2.52 -5.40 -16.64
CA TYR A 122 -1.54 -4.41 -17.07
C TYR A 122 -0.20 -5.10 -17.36
N PRO A 123 -0.03 -5.73 -18.52
CA PRO A 123 1.13 -6.59 -18.83
C PRO A 123 2.47 -5.85 -18.87
N ASN A 124 2.45 -4.54 -19.13
CA ASN A 124 3.66 -3.73 -19.25
C ASN A 124 4.07 -3.07 -17.91
N THR A 125 3.30 -3.25 -16.85
CA THR A 125 3.58 -2.65 -15.56
C THR A 125 4.84 -3.25 -14.94
N ALA A 126 5.80 -2.39 -14.57
CA ALA A 126 6.92 -2.77 -13.73
C ALA A 126 6.44 -3.01 -12.30
N ILE A 127 6.75 -4.17 -11.73
CA ILE A 127 6.29 -4.53 -10.38
C ILE A 127 7.44 -4.41 -9.40
N GLN A 128 7.31 -3.50 -8.44
CA GLN A 128 8.22 -3.34 -7.33
C GLN A 128 7.61 -3.92 -6.05
N LEU A 129 8.21 -4.97 -5.52
CA LEU A 129 7.87 -5.45 -4.18
C LEU A 129 8.43 -4.51 -3.11
N CYS A 130 7.64 -4.24 -2.08
CA CYS A 130 8.04 -3.38 -0.99
C CYS A 130 9.21 -3.99 -0.18
N VAL A 131 10.38 -3.40 -0.29
CA VAL A 131 11.58 -3.82 0.44
C VAL A 131 11.36 -3.74 1.96
N VAL A 132 10.62 -2.74 2.44
CA VAL A 132 10.32 -2.59 3.88
C VAL A 132 9.46 -3.75 4.39
N HIS A 133 8.46 -4.19 3.62
CA HIS A 133 7.65 -5.36 3.97
C HIS A 133 8.49 -6.64 3.94
N GLN A 134 9.37 -6.80 2.97
CA GLN A 134 10.30 -7.93 2.89
C GLN A 134 11.23 -7.99 4.11
N ILE A 135 11.78 -6.84 4.53
CA ILE A 135 12.61 -6.74 5.75
C ILE A 135 11.80 -7.12 6.99
N ARG A 136 10.59 -6.55 7.16
CA ARG A 136 9.71 -6.88 8.29
C ARG A 136 9.35 -8.35 8.36
N ASN A 137 9.12 -8.98 7.22
CA ASN A 137 8.86 -10.41 7.15
C ASN A 137 10.09 -11.23 7.50
N SER A 138 11.26 -10.84 7.02
CA SER A 138 12.53 -11.49 7.33
C SER A 138 12.81 -11.53 8.84
N ILE A 139 12.63 -10.40 9.53
CA ILE A 139 12.93 -10.29 10.98
C ILE A 139 12.08 -11.27 11.82
N LYS A 140 10.88 -11.64 11.37
CA LYS A 140 10.03 -12.61 12.09
C LYS A 140 10.70 -13.98 12.26
N TYR A 141 11.60 -14.33 11.37
CA TYR A 141 12.33 -15.61 11.36
C TYR A 141 13.76 -15.50 11.90
N VAL A 142 14.24 -14.28 12.18
CA VAL A 142 15.57 -14.04 12.73
C VAL A 142 15.50 -13.93 14.25
N GLY A 143 16.27 -14.77 14.95
CA GLY A 143 16.33 -14.74 16.41
C GLY A 143 16.76 -13.36 16.93
N SER A 144 16.13 -12.89 18.01
CA SER A 144 16.30 -11.53 18.57
C SER A 144 17.77 -11.15 18.80
N LYS A 145 18.60 -12.11 19.20
CA LYS A 145 20.05 -11.93 19.43
C LYS A 145 20.79 -11.50 18.15
N ASN A 146 20.36 -11.98 17.00
CA ASN A 146 21.04 -11.78 15.72
C ASN A 146 20.40 -10.67 14.87
N GLN A 147 19.20 -10.18 15.24
CA GLN A 147 18.45 -9.20 14.42
C GLN A 147 19.26 -7.95 14.07
N LYS A 148 19.99 -7.41 15.04
CA LYS A 148 20.77 -6.17 14.83
C LYS A 148 21.88 -6.37 13.79
N GLU A 149 22.59 -7.48 13.87
CA GLU A 149 23.68 -7.80 12.95
C GLU A 149 23.14 -8.18 11.57
N PHE A 150 22.13 -9.05 11.53
CA PHE A 150 21.45 -9.43 10.31
C PHE A 150 20.92 -8.21 9.53
N LEU A 151 20.25 -7.28 10.21
CA LEU A 151 19.74 -6.04 9.59
C LEU A 151 20.85 -5.14 9.06
N LYS A 152 22.00 -5.10 9.73
CA LYS A 152 23.18 -4.36 9.25
C LYS A 152 23.70 -4.94 7.93
N ASP A 153 23.83 -6.27 7.85
CA ASP A 153 24.28 -6.94 6.65
C ASP A 153 23.24 -6.85 5.52
N LEU A 154 21.96 -7.08 5.84
CA LEU A 154 20.86 -6.93 4.88
C LEU A 154 20.77 -5.50 4.31
N LYS A 155 21.14 -4.50 5.09
CA LYS A 155 21.17 -3.10 4.64
C LYS A 155 22.15 -2.90 3.48
N CYS A 156 23.26 -3.62 3.45
CA CYS A 156 24.21 -3.56 2.35
C CYS A 156 23.58 -4.01 1.02
N VAL A 157 22.67 -5.00 1.07
CA VAL A 157 21.96 -5.50 -0.11
C VAL A 157 21.05 -4.41 -0.69
N TYR A 158 20.09 -3.92 0.09
CA TYR A 158 19.06 -3.01 -0.44
C TYR A 158 19.50 -1.54 -0.56
N GLN A 159 20.64 -1.16 -0.01
CA GLN A 159 21.26 0.17 -0.17
C GLN A 159 22.46 0.17 -1.12
N ALA A 160 22.71 -0.89 -1.83
CA ALA A 160 23.77 -0.98 -2.82
C ALA A 160 23.60 0.08 -3.93
N VAL A 161 24.70 0.44 -4.55
CA VAL A 161 24.74 1.47 -5.59
C VAL A 161 23.97 1.05 -6.85
N ASN A 162 24.09 -0.23 -7.21
CA ASN A 162 23.45 -0.83 -8.38
C ASN A 162 23.05 -2.28 -8.10
N LYS A 163 22.34 -2.90 -9.05
CA LYS A 163 21.83 -4.28 -8.92
C LYS A 163 22.96 -5.29 -8.76
N GLU A 164 24.04 -5.19 -9.52
CA GLU A 164 25.19 -6.10 -9.45
C GLU A 164 25.84 -6.08 -8.06
N SER A 165 26.07 -4.89 -7.52
CA SER A 165 26.60 -4.75 -6.15
C SER A 165 25.66 -5.34 -5.11
N ALA A 166 24.34 -5.15 -5.30
CA ALA A 166 23.31 -5.72 -4.42
C ALA A 166 23.30 -7.26 -4.46
N GLU A 167 23.47 -7.86 -5.63
CA GLU A 167 23.55 -9.31 -5.82
C GLU A 167 24.80 -9.89 -5.12
N ASN A 168 25.93 -9.21 -5.23
CA ASN A 168 27.15 -9.60 -4.50
C ASN A 168 26.96 -9.52 -2.98
N GLU A 169 26.26 -8.50 -2.47
CA GLU A 169 25.96 -8.43 -1.04
C GLU A 169 24.92 -9.48 -0.60
N LEU A 170 24.00 -9.87 -1.48
CA LEU A 170 23.04 -10.94 -1.21
C LEU A 170 23.76 -12.30 -1.12
N LEU A 171 24.77 -12.57 -1.95
CA LEU A 171 25.60 -13.77 -1.85
C LEU A 171 26.37 -13.80 -0.52
N LYS A 172 26.97 -12.68 -0.09
CA LYS A 172 27.64 -12.59 1.23
C LYS A 172 26.66 -12.81 2.38
N LEU A 173 25.44 -12.31 2.24
CA LEU A 173 24.38 -12.52 3.22
C LEU A 173 24.03 -14.02 3.32
N GLU A 174 23.93 -14.71 2.19
CA GLU A 174 23.70 -16.15 2.13
C GLU A 174 24.87 -16.94 2.75
N GLU A 175 26.12 -16.64 2.41
CA GLU A 175 27.30 -17.26 2.99
C GLU A 175 27.32 -17.17 4.51
N LYS A 176 26.92 -16.01 5.06
CA LYS A 176 26.96 -15.77 6.50
C LYS A 176 25.76 -16.35 7.25
N TRP A 177 24.56 -16.23 6.66
CA TRP A 177 23.30 -16.49 7.36
C TRP A 177 22.47 -17.64 6.78
N GLY A 178 22.88 -18.20 5.62
CA GLY A 178 22.10 -19.19 4.87
C GLY A 178 21.80 -20.45 5.64
N GLU A 179 22.79 -20.99 6.39
CA GLU A 179 22.58 -22.16 7.23
C GLU A 179 21.61 -21.89 8.39
N GLN A 180 21.72 -20.70 8.99
CA GLN A 180 20.93 -20.35 10.18
C GLN A 180 19.51 -19.89 9.84
N TYR A 181 19.35 -19.17 8.72
CA TYR A 181 18.06 -18.58 8.31
C TYR A 181 17.72 -18.88 6.83
N PRO A 182 17.70 -20.15 6.41
CA PRO A 182 17.53 -20.52 5.00
C PRO A 182 16.21 -20.03 4.40
N VAL A 183 15.15 -19.97 5.20
CA VAL A 183 13.83 -19.47 4.76
C VAL A 183 13.90 -17.98 4.36
N VAL A 184 14.66 -17.19 5.12
CA VAL A 184 14.80 -15.75 4.84
C VAL A 184 15.60 -15.54 3.55
N ILE A 185 16.75 -16.21 3.43
CA ILE A 185 17.60 -16.08 2.24
C ILE A 185 16.85 -16.51 0.98
N ARG A 186 16.20 -17.67 1.01
CA ARG A 186 15.36 -18.17 -0.09
C ARG A 186 14.28 -17.16 -0.47
N SER A 187 13.60 -16.56 0.50
CA SER A 187 12.56 -15.57 0.24
C SER A 187 13.10 -14.32 -0.49
N TRP A 188 14.33 -13.88 -0.18
CA TRP A 188 14.97 -12.79 -0.91
C TRP A 188 15.35 -13.19 -2.32
N GLN A 189 15.88 -14.40 -2.51
CA GLN A 189 16.29 -14.94 -3.81
C GLN A 189 15.08 -15.14 -4.75
N GLU A 190 14.03 -15.80 -4.27
CA GLU A 190 12.81 -16.07 -5.05
C GLU A 190 12.08 -14.80 -5.49
N ASN A 191 12.16 -13.74 -4.70
CA ASN A 191 11.52 -12.45 -5.00
C ASN A 191 12.48 -11.41 -5.58
N TRP A 192 13.74 -11.79 -5.84
CA TRP A 192 14.81 -10.85 -6.16
C TRP A 192 14.52 -9.98 -7.37
N ASP A 193 14.01 -10.53 -8.44
CA ASP A 193 13.69 -9.77 -9.66
C ASP A 193 12.72 -8.60 -9.38
N LYS A 194 11.67 -8.88 -8.62
CA LYS A 194 10.69 -7.84 -8.26
C LYS A 194 11.14 -6.95 -7.09
N LEU A 195 11.99 -7.45 -6.20
CA LEU A 195 12.59 -6.66 -5.12
C LEU A 195 13.65 -5.69 -5.64
N SER A 196 14.39 -6.08 -6.68
CA SER A 196 15.49 -5.32 -7.25
C SER A 196 15.08 -4.39 -8.41
N GLU A 197 13.79 -4.35 -8.77
CA GLU A 197 13.27 -3.54 -9.87
C GLU A 197 13.69 -2.07 -9.75
N TYR A 198 13.67 -1.50 -8.54
CA TYR A 198 14.04 -0.10 -8.31
C TYR A 198 15.46 0.26 -8.71
N PHE A 199 16.39 -0.70 -8.86
CA PHE A 199 17.75 -0.42 -9.29
C PHE A 199 17.85 0.07 -10.75
N GLN A 200 16.84 -0.17 -11.57
CA GLN A 200 16.77 0.33 -12.96
C GLN A 200 16.52 1.84 -13.03
N TYR A 201 16.06 2.45 -11.94
CA TYR A 201 15.62 3.84 -11.91
C TYR A 201 16.67 4.73 -11.24
N THR A 202 16.56 6.04 -11.48
CA THR A 202 17.40 7.04 -10.83
C THR A 202 17.12 7.17 -9.34
N PRO A 203 18.04 7.75 -8.55
CA PRO A 203 17.86 7.89 -7.10
C PRO A 203 16.56 8.58 -6.68
N ALA A 204 16.05 9.52 -7.49
CA ALA A 204 14.80 10.21 -7.22
C ALA A 204 13.59 9.27 -7.27
N ILE A 205 13.50 8.44 -8.33
CA ILE A 205 12.46 7.44 -8.50
C ILE A 205 12.64 6.31 -7.48
N ARG A 206 13.87 5.80 -7.32
CA ARG A 206 14.17 4.75 -6.33
C ARG A 206 13.58 5.08 -4.96
N LYS A 207 13.82 6.31 -4.48
CA LYS A 207 13.34 6.76 -3.16
C LYS A 207 11.82 6.70 -3.02
N LEU A 208 11.08 6.83 -4.12
CA LEU A 208 9.62 6.75 -4.13
C LEU A 208 9.12 5.31 -4.10
N ILE A 209 9.77 4.40 -4.83
CA ILE A 209 9.21 3.08 -5.14
C ILE A 209 9.74 1.94 -4.25
N TYR A 210 11.00 2.01 -3.76
CA TYR A 210 11.53 0.91 -2.93
C TYR A 210 10.91 0.86 -1.52
N THR A 211 10.24 1.94 -1.11
CA THR A 211 9.52 2.02 0.16
C THR A 211 8.06 2.37 -0.05
N THR A 212 7.21 1.92 0.86
CA THR A 212 5.79 2.32 0.89
C THR A 212 5.55 3.61 1.70
N ASN A 213 6.58 4.45 1.90
CA ASN A 213 6.49 5.66 2.72
C ASN A 213 5.31 6.56 2.34
N THR A 214 4.98 6.64 1.04
CA THR A 214 3.88 7.46 0.54
C THR A 214 2.54 6.94 1.04
N VAL A 215 2.26 5.65 0.88
CA VAL A 215 1.02 5.03 1.35
C VAL A 215 1.04 4.84 2.87
N GLU A 216 2.18 4.53 3.49
CA GLU A 216 2.31 4.48 4.95
C GLU A 216 2.04 5.84 5.59
N GLY A 217 2.46 6.95 4.95
CA GLY A 217 2.14 8.31 5.37
C GLY A 217 0.63 8.57 5.36
N TYR A 218 -0.06 8.10 4.33
CA TYR A 218 -1.52 8.13 4.25
C TYR A 218 -2.15 7.26 5.36
N HIS A 219 -1.72 6.01 5.51
CA HIS A 219 -2.21 5.11 6.55
C HIS A 219 -2.01 5.66 7.95
N ARG A 220 -0.89 6.34 8.22
CA ARG A 220 -0.65 7.02 9.50
C ARG A 220 -1.68 8.10 9.79
N GLN A 221 -2.10 8.86 8.76
CA GLN A 221 -3.14 9.88 8.92
C GLN A 221 -4.52 9.25 9.16
N ILE A 222 -4.85 8.17 8.44
CA ILE A 222 -6.09 7.40 8.69
C ILE A 222 -6.10 6.87 10.13
N ARG A 223 -4.99 6.28 10.59
CA ARG A 223 -4.89 5.74 11.96
C ARG A 223 -5.09 6.80 13.06
N LYS A 224 -4.78 8.08 12.81
CA LYS A 224 -5.04 9.14 13.79
C LYS A 224 -6.52 9.26 14.15
N VAL A 225 -7.43 9.01 13.22
CA VAL A 225 -8.88 9.08 13.43
C VAL A 225 -9.51 7.72 13.77
N THR A 226 -8.83 6.61 13.46
CA THR A 226 -9.35 5.26 13.66
C THR A 226 -8.79 4.56 14.90
N LYS A 227 -7.65 4.98 15.46
CA LYS A 227 -6.94 4.27 16.55
C LYS A 227 -7.76 4.08 17.81
N ASN A 228 -8.72 4.97 18.08
CA ASN A 228 -9.58 4.90 19.26
C ASN A 228 -10.80 3.97 19.08
N LYS A 229 -10.96 3.36 17.88
CA LYS A 229 -12.01 2.40 17.57
C LYS A 229 -11.44 0.98 17.71
N GLY A 230 -11.81 0.29 18.77
CA GLY A 230 -11.38 -1.10 18.99
C GLY A 230 -11.97 -2.05 17.94
N VAL A 231 -13.29 -1.97 17.73
CA VAL A 231 -14.04 -2.77 16.76
C VAL A 231 -15.05 -1.85 16.05
N PHE A 232 -15.16 -1.97 14.75
CA PHE A 232 -16.19 -1.29 13.95
C PHE A 232 -17.47 -2.11 13.93
N PRO A 233 -18.66 -1.48 14.00
CA PRO A 233 -19.92 -2.21 14.00
C PRO A 233 -20.25 -2.90 12.66
N SER A 234 -19.67 -2.44 11.54
CA SER A 234 -19.86 -3.03 10.20
C SER A 234 -18.77 -2.59 9.23
N ASP A 235 -18.64 -3.30 8.09
CA ASP A 235 -17.78 -2.91 6.97
C ASP A 235 -18.15 -1.49 6.46
N THR A 236 -19.46 -1.17 6.40
CA THR A 236 -19.94 0.15 5.99
C THR A 236 -19.53 1.26 6.96
N ALA A 237 -19.56 1.01 8.27
CA ALA A 237 -19.12 1.99 9.28
C ALA A 237 -17.61 2.28 9.16
N LEU A 238 -16.83 1.23 8.91
CA LEU A 238 -15.40 1.36 8.64
C LEU A 238 -15.14 2.17 7.37
N GLU A 239 -15.82 1.84 6.27
CA GLU A 239 -15.68 2.54 4.99
C GLU A 239 -16.03 4.04 5.10
N LYS A 240 -17.16 4.36 5.75
CA LYS A 240 -17.57 5.76 5.99
C LYS A 240 -16.48 6.55 6.71
N LEU A 241 -15.91 6.00 7.80
CA LEU A 241 -14.89 6.70 8.57
C LEU A 241 -13.60 6.90 7.78
N VAL A 242 -13.15 5.86 7.07
CA VAL A 242 -11.92 5.96 6.25
C VAL A 242 -12.11 6.94 5.11
N TYR A 243 -13.27 6.94 4.44
CA TYR A 243 -13.57 7.91 3.40
C TYR A 243 -13.61 9.36 3.91
N LEU A 244 -14.28 9.61 5.04
CA LEU A 244 -14.31 10.94 5.64
C LEU A 244 -12.90 11.42 6.05
N ALA A 245 -12.07 10.53 6.55
CA ALA A 245 -10.68 10.83 6.83
C ALA A 245 -9.91 11.17 5.54
N TYR A 246 -10.05 10.37 4.49
CA TYR A 246 -9.47 10.65 3.18
C TYR A 246 -9.92 12.01 2.64
N ARG A 247 -11.21 12.33 2.68
CA ARG A 247 -11.77 13.62 2.23
C ARG A 247 -11.07 14.82 2.89
N ASN A 248 -10.70 14.70 4.16
CA ASN A 248 -9.94 15.73 4.86
C ASN A 248 -8.45 15.72 4.52
N ILE A 249 -7.86 14.54 4.33
CA ILE A 249 -6.44 14.38 3.98
C ILE A 249 -6.17 14.95 2.59
N ARG A 250 -7.01 14.65 1.59
CA ARG A 250 -6.83 15.10 0.20
C ARG A 250 -6.79 16.62 0.05
N LYS A 251 -7.41 17.37 0.96
CA LYS A 251 -7.34 18.83 0.96
C LYS A 251 -5.92 19.37 1.11
N LYS A 252 -4.99 18.54 1.59
CA LYS A 252 -3.56 18.88 1.77
C LYS A 252 -2.70 18.40 0.60
N TRP A 253 -3.28 17.68 -0.36
CA TRP A 253 -2.57 17.15 -1.54
C TRP A 253 -2.69 18.12 -2.71
N THR A 254 -2.27 19.36 -2.49
CA THR A 254 -2.38 20.46 -3.47
C THR A 254 -1.12 20.69 -4.28
N MET A 255 -0.01 20.08 -3.86
CA MET A 255 1.29 20.25 -4.51
C MET A 255 1.76 18.92 -5.10
N PRO A 256 2.41 18.95 -6.27
CA PRO A 256 3.03 17.77 -6.83
C PRO A 256 4.15 17.25 -5.92
N LEU A 257 4.58 16.03 -6.17
CA LEU A 257 5.74 15.47 -5.49
C LEU A 257 6.99 16.33 -5.77
N ALA A 258 7.87 16.42 -4.77
CA ALA A 258 9.15 17.11 -4.95
C ALA A 258 9.94 16.50 -6.12
N ASN A 259 10.54 17.35 -6.92
CA ASN A 259 11.33 16.99 -8.13
C ASN A 259 10.51 16.28 -9.22
N TRP A 260 9.18 16.48 -9.25
CA TRP A 260 8.31 15.79 -10.21
C TRP A 260 8.71 16.04 -11.67
N ALA A 261 9.09 17.27 -12.04
CA ALA A 261 9.55 17.58 -13.39
C ALA A 261 10.74 16.69 -13.83
N THR A 262 11.66 16.40 -12.92
CA THR A 262 12.80 15.51 -13.21
C THR A 262 12.34 14.05 -13.29
N ILE A 263 11.42 13.64 -12.42
CA ILE A 263 10.89 12.28 -12.37
C ILE A 263 10.07 11.99 -13.63
N SER A 264 9.19 12.91 -14.05
CA SER A 264 8.36 12.74 -15.24
C SER A 264 9.21 12.60 -16.52
N LEU A 265 10.25 13.41 -16.66
CA LEU A 265 11.22 13.28 -17.76
C LEU A 265 11.89 11.90 -17.80
N GLN A 266 12.22 11.34 -16.65
CA GLN A 266 12.87 10.03 -16.56
C GLN A 266 11.91 8.87 -16.83
N LEU A 267 10.63 9.06 -16.58
CA LEU A 267 9.56 8.10 -16.90
C LEU A 267 9.00 8.29 -18.32
N ALA A 268 9.50 9.29 -19.05
CA ALA A 268 9.07 9.64 -20.41
C ALA A 268 7.56 9.95 -20.51
N ILE A 269 7.01 10.70 -19.54
CA ILE A 269 5.61 11.10 -19.43
C ILE A 269 5.44 12.61 -19.38
#